data_a471926c29434281d307b29ca8333c99
#
_entry.id   a471926c29434281d307b29ca8333c99
#
_cell.length_a   1.000
_cell.length_b   1.000
_cell.length_c   1.000
_cell.angle_alpha   90.00
_cell.angle_beta   90.00
_cell.angle_gamma   90.00
#
_symmetry.space_group_name_H-M   'P 1'
#
loop_
_entity.id
_entity.type
_entity.pdbx_description
1 polymer ?
#
loop_
_entity_poly.entity_id
_entity_poly.type
_entity_poly.pdbx_seq_one_letter_code
_entity_poly.pdbx_strand_id
1 'polypeptide(L)'
;MKKSVLKYFPKLDTTVFLTFGGILLLGLAFLVYQLTHRTNCTEAKYVVHAEAFITDNLIEFIDNTKGASSWQWDFGDGSAVDYNQNALHSYKKAGQYIITLTINNTCSFQKIVTITDPNADSGYLPVIIAPNVAFEGDTIKFNARKEGGISF
;
A
#
# COMPACT_ATOMS: atom_id res chain seq x y z
N MET A 1 -35.87 45.26 -50.50
CA MET A 1 -34.61 44.66 -50.90
C MET A 1 -33.99 43.87 -49.73
N LYS A 2 -34.27 42.53 -49.62
CA LYS A 2 -33.64 41.64 -48.65
C LYS A 2 -32.52 40.91 -49.38
N LYS A 3 -31.26 41.33 -49.22
CA LYS A 3 -30.10 40.58 -49.71
C LYS A 3 -29.85 39.41 -48.77
N SER A 4 -29.94 38.20 -49.29
CA SER A 4 -29.64 36.96 -48.66
C SER A 4 -28.16 36.89 -48.27
N VAL A 5 -27.89 36.86 -46.99
CA VAL A 5 -26.51 36.70 -46.37
C VAL A 5 -26.10 35.24 -46.27
N LEU A 6 -26.77 34.34 -46.95
CA LEU A 6 -26.59 32.85 -46.89
C LEU A 6 -25.78 32.32 -48.09
N LYS A 7 -24.54 32.83 -48.32
CA LYS A 7 -23.71 32.29 -49.41
C LYS A 7 -22.22 32.36 -49.11
N TYR A 8 -21.80 31.83 -48.00
CA TYR A 8 -20.35 31.56 -47.79
C TYR A 8 -20.11 30.42 -46.80
N PHE A 9 -20.69 29.23 -47.06
CA PHE A 9 -20.11 28.01 -46.53
C PHE A 9 -19.23 27.44 -47.66
N PRO A 10 -17.89 27.42 -47.51
CA PRO A 10 -17.05 26.70 -48.43
C PRO A 10 -17.53 25.23 -48.45
N LYS A 11 -17.65 24.61 -49.63
CA LYS A 11 -17.83 23.17 -49.71
C LYS A 11 -16.66 22.52 -49.01
N LEU A 12 -16.85 22.08 -47.77
CA LEU A 12 -15.85 21.28 -47.07
C LEU A 12 -15.66 20.00 -47.86
N ASP A 13 -14.42 19.77 -48.31
CA ASP A 13 -14.06 18.55 -49.02
C ASP A 13 -14.31 17.34 -48.11
N THR A 14 -14.89 16.28 -48.68
CA THR A 14 -15.20 15.02 -47.97
C THR A 14 -13.96 14.45 -47.26
N THR A 15 -12.77 14.69 -47.82
CA THR A 15 -11.48 14.31 -47.22
C THR A 15 -11.21 15.04 -45.91
N VAL A 16 -11.58 16.31 -45.80
CA VAL A 16 -11.43 17.10 -44.56
C VAL A 16 -12.37 16.57 -43.50
N PHE A 17 -13.61 16.23 -43.81
CA PHE A 17 -14.54 15.60 -42.86
C PHE A 17 -14.04 14.25 -42.37
N LEU A 18 -13.50 13.42 -43.26
CA LEU A 18 -12.99 12.09 -42.90
C LEU A 18 -11.75 12.19 -42.01
N THR A 19 -10.84 13.14 -42.27
CA THR A 19 -9.65 13.32 -41.43
C THR A 19 -9.99 13.85 -40.04
N PHE A 20 -10.86 14.87 -39.93
CA PHE A 20 -11.30 15.39 -38.63
C PHE A 20 -12.13 14.35 -37.85
N GLY A 21 -13.02 13.60 -38.54
CA GLY A 21 -13.77 12.51 -37.95
C GLY A 21 -12.88 11.40 -37.41
N GLY A 22 -11.84 11.03 -38.16
CA GLY A 22 -10.85 10.03 -37.73
C GLY A 22 -10.06 10.48 -36.49
N ILE A 23 -9.60 11.72 -36.46
CA ILE A 23 -8.89 12.28 -35.31
C ILE A 23 -9.80 12.33 -34.06
N LEU A 24 -11.06 12.73 -34.25
CA LEU A 24 -12.03 12.80 -33.16
C LEU A 24 -12.33 11.41 -32.57
N LEU A 25 -12.49 10.39 -33.43
CA LEU A 25 -12.68 9.00 -33.00
C LEU A 25 -11.48 8.45 -32.23
N LEU A 26 -10.26 8.71 -32.72
CA LEU A 26 -9.04 8.33 -32.01
C LEU A 26 -8.92 9.02 -30.66
N GLY A 27 -9.24 10.31 -30.59
CA GLY A 27 -9.28 11.06 -29.33
C GLY A 27 -10.30 10.51 -28.35
N LEU A 28 -11.49 10.15 -28.82
CA LEU A 28 -12.54 9.53 -28.00
C LEU A 28 -12.11 8.14 -27.49
N ALA A 29 -11.54 7.31 -28.36
CA ALA A 29 -11.01 6.00 -28.02
C ALA A 29 -9.91 6.09 -26.97
N PHE A 30 -9.00 7.04 -27.11
CA PHE A 30 -7.94 7.33 -26.14
C PHE A 30 -8.52 7.80 -24.80
N LEU A 31 -9.53 8.65 -24.79
CA LEU A 31 -10.19 9.13 -23.59
C LEU A 31 -10.92 7.98 -22.87
N VAL A 32 -11.62 7.12 -23.59
CA VAL A 32 -12.26 5.92 -23.03
C VAL A 32 -11.20 4.98 -22.44
N TYR A 33 -10.09 4.76 -23.15
CA TYR A 33 -8.96 3.98 -22.65
C TYR A 33 -8.44 4.54 -21.34
N GLN A 34 -8.19 5.85 -21.24
CA GLN A 34 -7.75 6.54 -20.03
C GLN A 34 -8.73 6.38 -18.86
N LEU A 35 -10.05 6.48 -19.14
CA LEU A 35 -11.08 6.36 -18.10
C LEU A 35 -11.23 4.92 -17.58
N THR A 36 -11.08 3.91 -18.46
CA THR A 36 -11.21 2.49 -18.08
C THR A 36 -9.98 1.94 -17.38
N HIS A 37 -8.80 2.57 -17.59
CA HIS A 37 -7.52 2.11 -17.00
C HIS A 37 -7.06 2.98 -15.84
N ARG A 38 -7.91 3.88 -15.32
CA ARG A 38 -7.59 4.61 -14.10
C ARG A 38 -7.61 3.67 -12.91
N THR A 39 -6.48 3.55 -12.23
CA THR A 39 -6.41 2.90 -10.91
C THR A 39 -7.21 3.73 -9.92
N ASN A 40 -8.14 3.11 -9.23
CA ASN A 40 -8.85 3.77 -8.14
C ASN A 40 -7.98 3.70 -6.89
N CYS A 41 -7.34 4.80 -6.53
CA CYS A 41 -6.46 4.89 -5.37
C CYS A 41 -7.17 4.69 -4.01
N THR A 42 -8.50 4.55 -3.99
CA THR A 42 -9.26 4.34 -2.74
C THR A 42 -9.33 2.88 -2.32
N GLU A 43 -8.98 1.93 -3.19
CA GLU A 43 -9.15 0.49 -2.94
C GLU A 43 -7.91 -0.33 -3.35
N ALA A 44 -6.76 -0.08 -2.72
CA ALA A 44 -5.65 -1.02 -2.86
C ALA A 44 -5.97 -2.32 -2.11
N LYS A 45 -5.83 -3.45 -2.80
CA LYS A 45 -5.97 -4.79 -2.21
C LYS A 45 -4.63 -5.48 -2.17
N TYR A 46 -3.82 -5.15 -1.17
CA TYR A 46 -2.57 -5.85 -0.95
C TYR A 46 -2.59 -6.61 0.38
N VAL A 47 -1.89 -7.72 0.41
CA VAL A 47 -1.76 -8.61 1.55
C VAL A 47 -0.29 -8.73 1.91
N VAL A 48 0.00 -8.73 3.20
CA VAL A 48 1.32 -9.04 3.74
C VAL A 48 1.18 -10.34 4.50
N HIS A 49 1.89 -11.36 4.06
CA HIS A 49 1.81 -12.71 4.59
C HIS A 49 3.18 -13.21 5.05
N ALA A 50 3.22 -13.83 6.23
CA ALA A 50 4.39 -14.52 6.74
C ALA A 50 3.94 -15.61 7.72
N GLU A 51 4.73 -16.68 7.89
CA GLU A 51 4.53 -17.65 8.97
C GLU A 51 4.70 -16.98 10.34
N ALA A 52 5.71 -16.10 10.46
CA ALA A 52 5.92 -15.26 11.62
C ALA A 52 6.60 -13.95 11.22
N PHE A 53 6.24 -12.85 11.88
CA PHE A 53 6.86 -11.54 11.67
C PHE A 53 8.07 -11.38 12.61
N ILE A 54 9.12 -12.14 12.31
CA ILE A 54 10.38 -12.14 13.07
C ILE A 54 11.55 -11.79 12.15
N THR A 55 12.69 -11.43 12.75
CA THR A 55 13.93 -11.17 12.01
C THR A 55 14.36 -12.39 11.20
N ASP A 56 14.97 -12.15 10.03
CA ASP A 56 15.46 -13.13 9.07
C ASP A 56 14.38 -14.05 8.45
N ASN A 57 13.12 -13.94 8.86
CA ASN A 57 12.03 -14.66 8.21
C ASN A 57 11.60 -13.98 6.92
N LEU A 58 11.18 -14.78 5.94
CA LEU A 58 10.73 -14.29 4.65
C LEU A 58 9.26 -13.83 4.77
N ILE A 59 9.00 -12.62 4.32
CA ILE A 59 7.68 -12.01 4.30
C ILE A 59 7.27 -11.81 2.85
N GLU A 60 6.09 -12.24 2.50
CA GLU A 60 5.51 -12.12 1.18
C GLU A 60 4.55 -10.93 1.13
N PHE A 61 4.71 -10.09 0.12
CA PHE A 61 3.90 -8.92 -0.17
C PHE A 61 3.21 -9.16 -1.52
N ILE A 62 1.88 -9.24 -1.52
CA ILE A 62 1.09 -9.58 -2.70
C ILE A 62 0.14 -8.43 -3.00
N ASP A 63 0.16 -7.89 -4.22
CA ASP A 63 -0.83 -6.93 -4.66
C ASP A 63 -1.86 -7.55 -5.61
N ASN A 64 -3.14 -7.34 -5.29
CA ASN A 64 -4.29 -7.78 -6.07
C ASN A 64 -5.17 -6.60 -6.52
N THR A 65 -4.58 -5.40 -6.62
CA THR A 65 -5.31 -4.19 -7.00
C THR A 65 -5.69 -4.22 -8.47
N LYS A 66 -6.98 -4.07 -8.76
CA LYS A 66 -7.46 -4.04 -10.14
C LYS A 66 -6.93 -2.79 -10.86
N GLY A 67 -6.42 -2.99 -12.07
CA GLY A 67 -5.87 -1.91 -12.90
C GLY A 67 -4.43 -1.51 -12.53
N ALA A 68 -3.79 -2.22 -11.60
CA ALA A 68 -2.36 -2.10 -11.35
C ALA A 68 -1.57 -2.67 -12.54
N SER A 69 -0.55 -1.95 -13.00
CA SER A 69 0.34 -2.33 -14.10
C SER A 69 1.81 -2.08 -13.80
N SER A 70 2.12 -1.35 -12.73
CA SER A 70 3.47 -1.18 -12.20
C SER A 70 3.41 -1.06 -10.69
N TRP A 71 4.44 -1.58 -10.02
CA TRP A 71 4.56 -1.66 -8.56
C TRP A 71 5.90 -1.13 -8.13
N GLN A 72 5.94 -0.60 -6.94
CA GLN A 72 7.15 -0.17 -6.25
C GLN A 72 6.94 -0.38 -4.76
N TRP A 73 7.66 -1.36 -4.19
CA TRP A 73 7.64 -1.67 -2.78
C TRP A 73 8.86 -1.07 -2.10
N ASP A 74 8.65 -0.18 -1.15
CA ASP A 74 9.65 0.30 -0.22
C ASP A 74 9.34 -0.31 1.15
N PHE A 75 10.29 -1.07 1.69
CA PHE A 75 10.10 -1.84 2.92
C PHE A 75 10.41 -1.02 4.19
N GLY A 76 10.88 0.22 4.05
CA GLY A 76 11.11 1.14 5.16
C GLY A 76 12.34 0.83 6.01
N ASP A 77 13.21 -0.08 5.58
CA ASP A 77 14.45 -0.46 6.28
C ASP A 77 15.71 0.05 5.57
N GLY A 78 15.55 0.81 4.48
CA GLY A 78 16.64 1.32 3.64
C GLY A 78 17.20 0.32 2.65
N SER A 79 16.58 -0.85 2.48
CA SER A 79 16.91 -1.81 1.44
C SER A 79 16.48 -1.30 0.06
N ALA A 80 16.91 -2.00 -0.99
CA ALA A 80 16.51 -1.68 -2.36
C ALA A 80 14.99 -1.90 -2.55
N VAL A 81 14.39 -1.02 -3.34
CA VAL A 81 12.99 -1.09 -3.73
C VAL A 81 12.75 -2.29 -4.66
N ASP A 82 11.65 -3.01 -4.47
CA ASP A 82 11.20 -4.08 -5.35
C ASP A 82 10.10 -3.58 -6.30
N TYR A 83 10.18 -3.95 -7.59
CA TYR A 83 9.25 -3.53 -8.64
C TYR A 83 8.32 -4.65 -9.14
N ASN A 84 8.34 -5.80 -8.49
CA ASN A 84 7.45 -6.91 -8.82
C ASN A 84 6.06 -6.71 -8.21
N GLN A 85 5.04 -7.32 -8.84
CA GLN A 85 3.69 -7.36 -8.27
C GLN A 85 3.69 -8.06 -6.90
N ASN A 86 4.40 -9.19 -6.83
CA ASN A 86 4.62 -9.94 -5.60
C ASN A 86 6.09 -9.83 -5.23
N ALA A 87 6.36 -9.32 -4.05
CA ALA A 87 7.70 -9.11 -3.53
C ALA A 87 7.96 -10.00 -2.33
N LEU A 88 9.22 -10.37 -2.13
CA LEU A 88 9.70 -11.13 -0.98
C LEU A 88 10.77 -10.33 -0.26
N HIS A 89 10.62 -10.15 1.04
CA HIS A 89 11.58 -9.39 1.82
C HIS A 89 11.80 -9.99 3.20
N SER A 90 13.00 -9.79 3.78
CA SER A 90 13.32 -10.19 5.15
C SER A 90 14.03 -9.06 5.89
N TYR A 91 13.58 -8.77 7.09
CA TYR A 91 14.16 -7.73 7.94
C TYR A 91 15.28 -8.29 8.81
N LYS A 92 16.42 -7.59 8.87
CA LYS A 92 17.58 -8.00 9.66
C LYS A 92 17.54 -7.56 11.13
N LYS A 93 16.66 -6.62 11.45
CA LYS A 93 16.54 -6.06 12.81
C LYS A 93 15.08 -6.04 13.23
N ALA A 94 14.84 -6.27 14.50
CA ALA A 94 13.52 -6.03 15.10
C ALA A 94 13.19 -4.54 15.09
N GLY A 95 11.92 -4.21 14.91
CA GLY A 95 11.47 -2.83 14.84
C GLY A 95 10.09 -2.70 14.18
N GLN A 96 9.65 -1.45 14.07
CA GLN A 96 8.48 -1.10 13.29
C GLN A 96 8.93 -0.48 11.97
N TYR A 97 8.39 -1.00 10.88
CA TYR A 97 8.71 -0.56 9.53
C TYR A 97 7.46 -0.07 8.83
N ILE A 98 7.57 1.07 8.14
CA ILE A 98 6.51 1.61 7.31
C ILE A 98 6.75 1.13 5.89
N ILE A 99 5.94 0.17 5.46
CA ILE A 99 5.98 -0.34 4.08
C ILE A 99 5.16 0.60 3.22
N THR A 100 5.73 1.01 2.09
CA THR A 100 5.04 1.84 1.11
C THR A 100 4.92 1.09 -0.21
N LEU A 101 3.69 0.84 -0.65
CA LEU A 101 3.39 0.34 -1.98
C LEU A 101 2.96 1.50 -2.87
N THR A 102 3.68 1.75 -3.95
CA THR A 102 3.28 2.70 -4.99
C THR A 102 2.87 1.94 -6.25
N ILE A 103 1.64 2.16 -6.69
CA ILE A 103 1.03 1.53 -7.87
C ILE A 103 0.89 2.57 -8.99
N ASN A 104 1.27 2.21 -10.21
CA ASN A 104 1.19 3.03 -11.43
C ASN A 104 1.84 4.42 -11.27
N ASN A 105 2.84 4.56 -10.41
CA ASN A 105 3.53 5.80 -10.05
C ASN A 105 2.60 6.93 -9.54
N THR A 106 1.38 6.62 -9.17
CA THR A 106 0.36 7.62 -8.77
C THR A 106 -0.31 7.31 -7.45
N CYS A 107 -0.55 6.04 -7.14
CA CYS A 107 -1.26 5.62 -5.94
C CYS A 107 -0.27 5.07 -4.91
N SER A 108 -0.16 5.69 -3.76
CA SER A 108 0.74 5.26 -2.68
C SER A 108 -0.05 4.85 -1.44
N PHE A 109 0.27 3.69 -0.88
CA PHE A 109 -0.37 3.10 0.29
C PHE A 109 0.68 2.70 1.31
N GLN A 110 0.40 2.94 2.57
CA GLN A 110 1.32 2.63 3.66
C GLN A 110 0.72 1.65 4.66
N LYS A 111 1.57 0.78 5.20
CA LYS A 111 1.22 -0.15 6.27
C LYS A 111 2.39 -0.29 7.23
N ILE A 112 2.08 -0.31 8.52
CA ILE A 112 3.08 -0.60 9.56
C ILE A 112 3.14 -2.11 9.76
N VAL A 113 4.36 -2.65 9.74
CA VAL A 113 4.66 -4.04 10.11
C VAL A 113 5.62 -4.01 11.29
N THR A 114 5.35 -4.81 12.31
CA THR A 114 6.22 -4.96 13.47
C THR A 114 6.96 -6.27 13.37
N ILE A 115 8.29 -6.19 13.37
CA ILE A 115 9.19 -7.33 13.32
C ILE A 115 9.77 -7.53 14.71
N THR A 116 9.70 -8.75 15.23
CA THR A 116 10.25 -9.13 16.52
C THR A 116 11.53 -9.94 16.36
N ASP A 117 12.41 -9.88 17.32
CA ASP A 117 13.57 -10.76 17.39
C ASP A 117 13.18 -12.02 18.18
N PRO A 118 13.24 -13.22 17.58
CA PRO A 118 12.90 -14.47 18.29
C PRO A 118 13.91 -14.79 19.41
N ASN A 119 15.13 -14.22 19.33
CA ASN A 119 16.18 -14.41 20.31
C ASN A 119 16.31 -13.21 21.27
N ALA A 120 15.52 -12.14 21.07
CA ALA A 120 15.47 -11.10 22.06
C ALA A 120 15.09 -11.76 23.38
N ASP A 121 16.02 -11.78 24.30
CA ASP A 121 15.71 -12.11 25.69
C ASP A 121 14.49 -11.24 26.02
N SER A 122 13.34 -11.87 26.09
CA SER A 122 12.12 -11.21 26.54
C SER A 122 12.38 -10.90 28.00
N GLY A 123 13.17 -9.83 28.19
CA GLY A 123 13.38 -9.29 29.51
C GLY A 123 11.99 -9.14 30.08
N TYR A 124 11.62 -10.06 30.93
CA TYR A 124 10.30 -10.15 31.52
C TYR A 124 9.91 -8.77 32.00
N LEU A 125 9.10 -8.06 31.23
CA LEU A 125 8.33 -7.01 31.81
C LEU A 125 7.46 -7.71 32.85
N PRO A 126 7.66 -7.47 34.14
CA PRO A 126 6.85 -8.13 35.12
C PRO A 126 5.39 -7.82 34.79
N VAL A 127 4.61 -8.86 34.50
CA VAL A 127 3.17 -8.69 34.36
C VAL A 127 2.67 -8.26 35.74
N ILE A 128 2.45 -6.97 35.91
CA ILE A 128 1.84 -6.43 37.11
C ILE A 128 0.37 -6.81 37.04
N ILE A 129 0.00 -7.91 37.66
CA ILE A 129 -1.40 -8.26 37.87
C ILE A 129 -1.89 -7.37 39.02
N ALA A 130 -2.41 -6.20 38.67
CA ALA A 130 -3.12 -5.37 39.64
C ALA A 130 -4.53 -5.94 39.87
N PRO A 131 -5.02 -5.99 41.09
CA PRO A 131 -6.40 -6.35 41.33
C PRO A 131 -7.32 -5.33 40.64
N ASN A 132 -8.42 -5.82 40.04
CA ASN A 132 -9.35 -4.99 39.28
C ASN A 132 -10.05 -3.91 40.11
N VAL A 133 -9.98 -4.00 41.42
CA VAL A 133 -10.59 -3.05 42.39
C VAL A 133 -9.66 -2.90 43.58
N ALA A 134 -9.17 -1.69 43.84
CA ALA A 134 -8.52 -1.32 45.09
C ALA A 134 -9.40 -0.29 45.79
N PHE A 135 -9.66 -0.49 47.08
CA PHE A 135 -10.34 0.48 47.92
C PHE A 135 -9.34 1.47 48.52
N GLU A 136 -9.74 2.69 48.75
CA GLU A 136 -8.90 3.71 49.37
C GLU A 136 -8.43 3.23 50.75
N GLY A 137 -7.09 3.11 50.92
CA GLY A 137 -6.46 2.62 52.15
C GLY A 137 -5.89 1.19 52.03
N ASP A 138 -6.10 0.47 50.96
CA ASP A 138 -5.51 -0.85 50.74
C ASP A 138 -4.03 -0.80 50.36
N THR A 139 -3.23 -1.64 51.01
CA THR A 139 -1.82 -1.81 50.68
C THR A 139 -1.70 -2.87 49.56
N ILE A 140 -1.37 -2.43 48.36
CA ILE A 140 -1.14 -3.34 47.24
C ILE A 140 0.30 -3.91 47.34
N LYS A 141 0.37 -5.23 47.53
CA LYS A 141 1.66 -5.95 47.50
C LYS A 141 1.91 -6.49 46.11
N PHE A 142 2.96 -5.99 45.47
CA PHE A 142 3.42 -6.50 44.19
C PHE A 142 4.40 -7.66 44.41
N ASN A 143 4.05 -8.85 43.93
CA ASN A 143 4.93 -10.01 43.91
C ASN A 143 5.43 -10.21 42.48
N ALA A 144 6.71 -9.93 42.24
CA ALA A 144 7.37 -10.29 41.00
C ALA A 144 7.77 -11.79 41.07
N ARG A 145 7.08 -12.64 40.32
CA ARG A 145 7.45 -14.04 40.16
C ARG A 145 8.40 -14.16 38.96
N LYS A 146 9.64 -14.49 39.21
CA LYS A 146 10.60 -14.85 38.18
C LYS A 146 10.36 -16.34 37.82
N GLU A 147 9.68 -16.61 36.73
CA GLU A 147 9.62 -17.96 36.20
C GLU A 147 10.89 -18.24 35.39
N GLY A 148 11.64 -19.25 35.78
CA GLY A 148 12.76 -19.78 34.98
C GLY A 148 14.18 -19.32 35.38
N GLY A 149 14.41 -19.09 36.66
CA GLY A 149 15.79 -19.00 37.16
C GLY A 149 16.43 -20.39 37.13
N ILE A 150 17.36 -20.66 36.19
CA ILE A 150 18.26 -21.80 36.28
C ILE A 150 19.22 -21.47 37.44
N SER A 151 19.12 -22.24 38.51
CA SER A 151 20.10 -22.24 39.58
C SER A 151 21.34 -23.00 39.06
N PHE A 152 22.49 -22.33 39.09
CA PHE A 152 23.80 -22.98 38.97
C PHE A 152 24.20 -23.57 40.31
#